data_5ede229e4797111fc008804d83a6e48e
#
_entry.id   5ede229e4797111fc008804d83a6e48e
#
_cell.length_a   1.000
_cell.length_b   1.000
_cell.length_c   1.000
_cell.angle_alpha   90.00
_cell.angle_beta   90.00
_cell.angle_gamma   90.00
#
_symmetry.space_group_name_H-M   'P 1'
#
loop_
_entity.id
_entity.type
_entity.pdbx_description
1 polymer ?
#
loop_
_entity_poly.entity_id
_entity_poly.type
_entity_poly.pdbx_seq_one_letter_code
_entity_poly.pdbx_strand_id
1 'polypeptide(L)'
;EDIYFWGRPSCVGDGYDASSSAGSNKGPANEEYLAEVEARIDTFLLHHPYLQRKEVPAEMVTASASGLDPDITPVSAYVQVKRVAEARGMAEATVRGIVDKAVEKPLLGLFGTAKVNVLKLNIALEKANGK
;
A
#
# COMPACT_ATOMS: atom_id res chain seq x y z
N GLU A 1 4.10 -4.99 9.39
CA GLU A 1 3.18 -5.34 10.46
C GLU A 1 1.80 -5.60 9.92
N ASP A 2 1.27 -6.78 10.22
CA ASP A 2 -0.03 -7.17 9.67
C ASP A 2 -1.19 -6.36 10.23
N ILE A 3 -1.02 -5.76 11.40
CA ILE A 3 -2.10 -5.03 12.05
C ILE A 3 -2.29 -3.62 11.49
N TYR A 4 -1.43 -3.19 10.57
CA TYR A 4 -1.54 -1.85 9.98
C TYR A 4 -1.68 -1.95 8.48
N PHE A 5 -2.31 -0.93 7.91
CA PHE A 5 -2.30 -0.79 6.46
C PHE A 5 -0.92 -0.39 6.00
N TRP A 6 -0.53 -0.89 4.86
CA TRP A 6 0.78 -0.60 4.27
C TRP A 6 0.64 0.49 3.23
N GLY A 7 1.66 1.34 3.16
CA GLY A 7 1.77 2.30 2.09
C GLY A 7 2.63 1.76 0.97
N ARG A 8 2.98 2.62 0.04
CA ARG A 8 3.81 2.23 -1.09
C ARG A 8 5.23 1.96 -0.65
N PRO A 9 5.92 1.03 -1.32
CA PRO A 9 7.34 0.81 -1.03
C PRO A 9 8.13 2.09 -1.29
N SER A 10 9.20 2.26 -0.54
CA SER A 10 10.07 3.42 -0.68
C SER A 10 11.41 2.96 -1.21
N CYS A 11 11.91 3.64 -2.22
CA CYS A 11 13.23 3.32 -2.72
C CYS A 11 14.32 3.78 -1.74
N VAL A 12 13.96 4.63 -0.79
CA VAL A 12 14.92 5.09 0.20
C VAL A 12 15.01 4.11 1.36
N GLY A 13 13.88 3.58 1.78
CA GLY A 13 13.84 2.78 2.98
C GLY A 13 14.16 1.31 2.81
N ASP A 14 14.44 0.85 1.60
CA ASP A 14 14.61 -0.56 1.31
C ASP A 14 16.07 -0.96 1.19
N GLY A 15 16.96 -0.26 1.85
CA GLY A 15 18.37 -0.55 1.67
C GLY A 15 18.86 -0.15 0.30
N TYR A 16 18.13 0.73 -0.33
CA TYR A 16 18.47 1.21 -1.65
C TYR A 16 19.81 1.91 -1.62
N ASP A 17 20.68 1.52 -2.53
CA ASP A 17 22.02 2.06 -2.58
C ASP A 17 22.04 3.27 -3.52
N ALA A 18 22.34 4.44 -2.96
CA ALA A 18 22.37 5.65 -3.74
C ALA A 18 23.38 5.57 -4.88
N SER A 19 24.48 4.86 -4.65
CA SER A 19 25.48 4.75 -5.70
C SER A 19 24.99 3.91 -6.86
N SER A 20 24.16 2.95 -6.61
CA SER A 20 23.62 2.17 -7.72
C SER A 20 22.48 2.92 -8.39
N SER A 21 21.83 3.81 -7.68
CA SER A 21 20.77 4.57 -8.31
C SER A 21 21.30 5.56 -9.31
N ALA A 22 22.50 6.03 -9.06
CA ALA A 22 23.08 7.04 -9.95
C ALA A 22 23.15 6.56 -11.38
N GLY A 23 23.41 5.29 -11.54
CA GLY A 23 23.48 4.75 -12.87
C GLY A 23 22.24 4.03 -13.29
N SER A 24 21.23 4.14 -12.53
CA SER A 24 20.14 3.26 -12.81
C SER A 24 19.14 3.89 -13.71
N ASN A 25 18.84 3.21 -14.67
CA ASN A 25 17.68 3.48 -15.47
C ASN A 25 16.71 2.40 -15.15
N LYS A 26 16.16 2.47 -13.99
CA LYS A 26 15.28 1.41 -13.53
C LYS A 26 13.93 1.52 -14.19
N GLY A 27 13.95 1.40 -15.48
CA GLY A 27 12.73 1.37 -16.23
C GLY A 27 12.15 -0.04 -16.24
N PRO A 28 11.00 -0.20 -16.87
CA PRO A 28 10.32 -1.49 -16.88
C PRO A 28 11.13 -2.60 -17.52
N ALA A 29 12.08 -2.26 -18.37
CA ALA A 29 12.89 -3.28 -19.05
C ALA A 29 14.09 -3.72 -18.24
N ASN A 30 14.35 -3.10 -17.10
CA ASN A 30 15.49 -3.45 -16.28
C ASN A 30 15.21 -4.74 -15.53
N GLU A 31 16.06 -5.75 -15.76
CA GLU A 31 15.81 -7.07 -15.20
C GLU A 31 15.88 -7.08 -13.68
N GLU A 32 16.81 -6.31 -13.11
CA GLU A 32 16.90 -6.25 -11.67
C GLU A 32 15.66 -5.64 -11.05
N TYR A 33 15.16 -4.59 -11.69
CA TYR A 33 13.96 -3.95 -11.21
C TYR A 33 12.77 -4.89 -11.31
N LEU A 34 12.65 -5.61 -12.41
CA LEU A 34 11.56 -6.55 -12.56
C LEU A 34 11.63 -7.65 -11.51
N ALA A 35 12.84 -8.10 -11.18
CA ALA A 35 12.99 -9.11 -10.15
C ALA A 35 12.56 -8.58 -8.79
N GLU A 36 12.87 -7.31 -8.50
CA GLU A 36 12.41 -6.68 -7.26
C GLU A 36 10.90 -6.63 -7.19
N VAL A 37 10.27 -6.26 -8.29
CA VAL A 37 8.82 -6.17 -8.32
C VAL A 37 8.21 -7.55 -8.11
N GLU A 38 8.77 -8.56 -8.76
CA GLU A 38 8.27 -9.93 -8.59
C GLU A 38 8.38 -10.37 -7.13
N ALA A 39 9.51 -10.07 -6.50
CA ALA A 39 9.69 -10.43 -5.10
C ALA A 39 8.68 -9.71 -4.21
N ARG A 40 8.37 -8.45 -4.52
CA ARG A 40 7.38 -7.71 -3.75
C ARG A 40 5.98 -8.27 -3.96
N ILE A 41 5.66 -8.70 -5.17
CA ILE A 41 4.37 -9.35 -5.41
C ILE A 41 4.27 -10.62 -4.58
N ASP A 42 5.33 -11.42 -4.57
CA ASP A 42 5.32 -12.67 -3.79
C ASP A 42 5.13 -12.38 -2.30
N THR A 43 5.82 -11.37 -1.79
CA THR A 43 5.68 -11.01 -0.38
C THR A 43 4.27 -10.51 -0.09
N PHE A 44 3.73 -9.68 -0.98
CA PHE A 44 2.39 -9.16 -0.78
C PHE A 44 1.37 -10.30 -0.75
N LEU A 45 1.51 -11.27 -1.65
CA LEU A 45 0.60 -12.41 -1.67
C LEU A 45 0.78 -13.30 -0.45
N LEU A 46 1.99 -13.39 0.06
CA LEU A 46 2.22 -14.16 1.29
C LEU A 46 1.37 -13.62 2.45
N HIS A 47 1.25 -12.31 2.53
CA HIS A 47 0.46 -11.68 3.58
C HIS A 47 -1.01 -11.53 3.20
N HIS A 48 -1.34 -11.69 1.93
CA HIS A 48 -2.71 -11.57 1.43
C HIS A 48 -3.05 -12.80 0.59
N PRO A 49 -3.07 -13.99 1.21
CA PRO A 49 -3.23 -15.23 0.44
C PRO A 49 -4.59 -15.38 -0.22
N TYR A 50 -5.54 -14.55 0.15
CA TYR A 50 -6.86 -14.55 -0.48
C TYR A 50 -6.88 -13.86 -1.82
N LEU A 51 -5.77 -13.18 -2.22
CA LEU A 51 -5.70 -12.47 -3.49
C LEU A 51 -5.06 -13.36 -4.56
N GLN A 52 -5.46 -13.11 -5.80
CA GLN A 52 -4.75 -13.65 -6.94
C GLN A 52 -3.67 -12.66 -7.35
N ARG A 53 -2.66 -13.18 -8.07
CA ARG A 53 -1.53 -12.34 -8.45
C ARG A 53 -1.97 -11.10 -9.23
N LYS A 54 -2.96 -11.24 -10.09
CA LYS A 54 -3.44 -10.11 -10.90
C LYS A 54 -4.19 -9.07 -10.08
N GLU A 55 -4.55 -9.41 -8.85
CA GLU A 55 -5.27 -8.48 -7.98
C GLU A 55 -4.36 -7.62 -7.12
N VAL A 56 -3.06 -7.88 -7.17
CA VAL A 56 -2.10 -7.08 -6.40
C VAL A 56 -1.97 -5.71 -7.08
N PRO A 57 -2.31 -4.62 -6.38
CA PRO A 57 -2.21 -3.30 -7.01
C PRO A 57 -0.75 -2.96 -7.33
N ALA A 58 -0.52 -2.46 -8.53
CA ALA A 58 0.83 -2.16 -8.96
C ALA A 58 1.55 -1.18 -8.02
N GLU A 59 0.82 -0.20 -7.50
CA GLU A 59 1.45 0.79 -6.62
C GLU A 59 1.99 0.17 -5.34
N MET A 60 1.47 -0.99 -4.95
CA MET A 60 1.91 -1.62 -3.71
C MET A 60 3.21 -2.40 -3.88
N VAL A 61 3.66 -2.56 -5.10
CA VAL A 61 4.87 -3.34 -5.37
C VAL A 61 5.90 -2.57 -6.19
N THR A 62 5.61 -1.30 -6.49
CA THR A 62 6.57 -0.42 -7.17
C THR A 62 6.90 0.74 -6.26
N ALA A 63 8.18 1.07 -6.16
CA ALA A 63 8.60 2.13 -5.26
C ALA A 63 8.11 3.49 -5.72
N SER A 64 7.74 4.35 -4.77
CA SER A 64 7.38 5.70 -5.10
C SER A 64 8.67 6.48 -5.41
N ALA A 65 8.57 7.43 -6.32
CA ALA A 65 9.75 8.18 -6.75
C ALA A 65 10.37 8.97 -5.62
N SER A 66 9.54 9.55 -4.77
CA SER A 66 10.04 10.39 -3.69
C SER A 66 10.36 9.59 -2.42
N GLY A 67 9.80 8.41 -2.31
CA GLY A 67 9.92 7.64 -1.09
C GLY A 67 9.10 8.17 0.07
N LEU A 68 8.30 9.20 -0.18
CA LEU A 68 7.55 9.87 0.88
C LEU A 68 6.07 9.99 0.57
N ASP A 69 5.58 9.19 -0.37
CA ASP A 69 4.17 9.26 -0.76
C ASP A 69 3.29 8.73 0.37
N PRO A 70 2.48 9.58 1.01
CA PRO A 70 1.65 9.15 2.13
C PRO A 70 0.36 8.47 1.71
N ASP A 71 0.05 8.50 0.43
CA ASP A 71 -1.27 8.11 -0.04
C ASP A 71 -1.22 6.82 -0.85
N ILE A 72 -2.31 6.07 -0.76
CA ILE A 72 -2.55 4.93 -1.65
C ILE A 72 -3.95 5.09 -2.22
N THR A 73 -4.22 4.35 -3.28
CA THR A 73 -5.56 4.36 -3.85
C THR A 73 -6.52 3.59 -2.94
N PRO A 74 -7.82 3.89 -3.04
CA PRO A 74 -8.79 3.12 -2.27
C PRO A 74 -8.73 1.62 -2.56
N VAL A 75 -8.50 1.23 -3.82
CA VAL A 75 -8.38 -0.19 -4.15
C VAL A 75 -7.27 -0.83 -3.33
N SER A 76 -6.12 -0.15 -3.23
CA SER A 76 -4.99 -0.68 -2.46
C SER A 76 -5.33 -0.81 -0.99
N ALA A 77 -6.12 0.11 -0.46
CA ALA A 77 -6.55 0.00 0.94
C ALA A 77 -7.53 -1.17 1.11
N TYR A 78 -8.50 -1.28 0.21
CA TYR A 78 -9.52 -2.30 0.36
C TYR A 78 -8.97 -3.72 0.25
N VAL A 79 -7.97 -3.95 -0.59
CA VAL A 79 -7.42 -5.31 -0.68
C VAL A 79 -6.71 -5.72 0.61
N GLN A 80 -6.37 -4.78 1.48
CA GLN A 80 -5.71 -5.09 2.74
C GLN A 80 -6.69 -5.29 3.89
N VAL A 81 -7.97 -5.00 3.69
CA VAL A 81 -8.96 -5.02 4.78
C VAL A 81 -9.02 -6.38 5.48
N LYS A 82 -9.06 -7.45 4.70
CA LYS A 82 -9.20 -8.77 5.31
C LYS A 82 -8.00 -9.12 6.19
N ARG A 83 -6.79 -8.82 5.72
CA ARG A 83 -5.61 -9.11 6.52
C ARG A 83 -5.63 -8.33 7.83
N VAL A 84 -5.91 -7.03 7.74
CA VAL A 84 -5.90 -6.17 8.93
C VAL A 84 -6.97 -6.61 9.90
N ALA A 85 -8.16 -6.91 9.39
CA ALA A 85 -9.26 -7.35 10.25
C ALA A 85 -8.90 -8.63 10.98
N GLU A 86 -8.33 -9.59 10.28
CA GLU A 86 -7.94 -10.85 10.91
C GLU A 86 -6.85 -10.66 11.93
N ALA A 87 -5.86 -9.83 11.62
CA ALA A 87 -4.75 -9.62 12.52
C ALA A 87 -5.18 -8.92 13.81
N ARG A 88 -6.21 -8.08 13.73
CA ARG A 88 -6.69 -7.33 14.89
C ARG A 88 -7.87 -7.98 15.59
N GLY A 89 -8.42 -9.04 15.03
CA GLY A 89 -9.61 -9.64 15.59
C GLY A 89 -10.83 -8.76 15.44
N MET A 90 -10.91 -7.98 14.38
CA MET A 90 -12.04 -7.10 14.10
C MET A 90 -12.84 -7.64 12.93
N ALA A 91 -14.10 -7.26 12.88
CA ALA A 91 -14.93 -7.64 11.74
C ALA A 91 -14.47 -6.92 10.49
N GLU A 92 -14.48 -7.61 9.35
CA GLU A 92 -14.10 -6.97 8.10
C GLU A 92 -14.96 -5.76 7.80
N ALA A 93 -16.27 -5.85 8.08
CA ALA A 93 -17.16 -4.72 7.82
C ALA A 93 -16.75 -3.49 8.61
N THR A 94 -16.29 -3.70 9.85
CA THR A 94 -15.85 -2.60 10.67
C THR A 94 -14.61 -1.94 10.09
N VAL A 95 -13.63 -2.76 9.70
CA VAL A 95 -12.40 -2.21 9.11
C VAL A 95 -12.70 -1.53 7.78
N ARG A 96 -13.56 -2.15 6.96
CA ARG A 96 -13.94 -1.54 5.69
C ARG A 96 -14.61 -0.18 5.91
N GLY A 97 -15.45 -0.06 6.93
CA GLY A 97 -16.08 1.22 7.25
C GLY A 97 -15.07 2.29 7.62
N ILE A 98 -13.99 1.88 8.31
CA ILE A 98 -12.93 2.82 8.66
C ILE A 98 -12.24 3.31 7.39
N VAL A 99 -11.98 2.40 6.44
CA VAL A 99 -11.41 2.80 5.16
C VAL A 99 -12.36 3.74 4.41
N ASP A 100 -13.66 3.40 4.38
CA ASP A 100 -14.64 4.24 3.69
C ASP A 100 -14.58 5.67 4.16
N LYS A 101 -14.46 5.86 5.47
CA LYS A 101 -14.41 7.21 6.02
C LYS A 101 -13.08 7.90 5.74
N ALA A 102 -12.04 7.15 5.49
CA ALA A 102 -10.72 7.72 5.24
C ALA A 102 -10.51 8.09 3.78
N VAL A 103 -11.36 7.62 2.88
CA VAL A 103 -11.22 7.93 1.46
C VAL A 103 -11.44 9.41 1.23
N GLU A 104 -10.45 10.06 0.60
CA GLU A 104 -10.53 11.48 0.26
C GLU A 104 -10.83 11.60 -1.22
N LYS A 105 -11.95 12.17 -1.55
CA LYS A 105 -12.37 12.30 -2.93
C LYS A 105 -11.83 13.60 -3.51
N PRO A 106 -11.64 13.66 -4.83
CA PRO A 106 -11.18 14.90 -5.45
C PRO A 106 -12.15 16.04 -5.13
N LEU A 107 -11.58 17.21 -4.91
CA LEU A 107 -12.37 18.40 -4.61
C LEU A 107 -13.29 18.69 -5.80
N LEU A 108 -14.58 18.76 -5.54
CA LEU A 108 -15.60 19.06 -6.55
C LEU A 108 -15.58 18.06 -7.70
N GLY A 109 -14.88 16.95 -7.54
CA GLY A 109 -14.83 15.95 -8.61
C GLY A 109 -14.10 16.41 -9.85
N LEU A 110 -13.29 17.45 -9.75
CA LEU A 110 -12.69 18.04 -10.96
C LEU A 110 -11.29 17.56 -11.24
N PHE A 111 -10.48 17.36 -10.21
CA PHE A 111 -9.08 17.03 -10.41
C PHE A 111 -8.66 15.88 -9.53
N GLY A 112 -7.72 15.11 -10.07
CA GLY A 112 -7.11 14.04 -9.32
C GLY A 112 -8.01 12.84 -9.16
N THR A 113 -7.54 11.91 -8.35
CA THR A 113 -8.25 10.68 -8.07
C THR A 113 -8.46 10.55 -6.55
N ALA A 114 -9.39 9.71 -6.17
CA ALA A 114 -9.59 9.42 -4.75
C ALA A 114 -8.32 8.80 -4.17
N LYS A 115 -8.06 9.08 -2.92
CA LYS A 115 -6.85 8.58 -2.26
C LYS A 115 -7.13 8.34 -0.79
N VAL A 116 -6.23 7.60 -0.16
CA VAL A 116 -6.32 7.33 1.27
C VAL A 116 -4.95 7.63 1.87
N ASN A 117 -4.93 8.50 2.88
CA ASN A 117 -3.70 8.77 3.62
C ASN A 117 -3.48 7.63 4.62
N VAL A 118 -2.40 6.89 4.43
CA VAL A 118 -2.16 5.67 5.22
C VAL A 118 -1.98 5.97 6.69
N LEU A 119 -1.26 7.04 7.02
CA LEU A 119 -1.06 7.38 8.42
C LEU A 119 -2.39 7.71 9.10
N LYS A 120 -3.21 8.53 8.46
CA LYS A 120 -4.50 8.89 9.03
C LYS A 120 -5.39 7.65 9.18
N LEU A 121 -5.33 6.77 8.20
CA LEU A 121 -6.10 5.52 8.27
C LEU A 121 -5.66 4.68 9.46
N ASN A 122 -4.35 4.52 9.64
CA ASN A 122 -3.85 3.72 10.76
C ASN A 122 -4.15 4.35 12.10
N ILE A 123 -4.16 5.67 12.18
CA ILE A 123 -4.56 6.35 13.43
C ILE A 123 -6.03 6.08 13.73
N ALA A 124 -6.88 6.16 12.71
CA ALA A 124 -8.30 5.89 12.91
C ALA A 124 -8.52 4.45 13.35
N LEU A 125 -7.74 3.54 12.78
CA LEU A 125 -7.80 2.13 13.12
C LEU A 125 -7.44 1.90 14.59
N GLU A 126 -6.38 2.56 15.06
CA GLU A 126 -5.95 2.44 16.45
C GLU A 126 -7.03 2.95 17.40
N LYS A 127 -7.65 4.08 17.05
CA LYS A 127 -8.70 4.62 17.90
C LYS A 127 -9.89 3.68 17.99
N ALA A 128 -10.26 3.06 16.87
CA ALA A 128 -11.39 2.14 16.87
C ALA A 128 -11.09 0.89 17.67
N ASN A 129 -9.86 0.39 17.59
CA ASN A 129 -9.48 -0.84 18.26
C ASN A 129 -9.19 -0.63 19.73
N GLY A 130 -8.89 0.61 20.10
CA GLY A 130 -8.56 0.92 21.49
C GLY A 130 -9.76 1.05 22.40
N LYS A 131 -10.92 0.79 21.88
CA LYS A 131 -12.14 0.89 22.69
C LYS A 131 -12.31 -0.34 23.62
#